data_d1e28682bee0ebfe00ceb8b5f33da659
#
_entry.id   d1e28682bee0ebfe00ceb8b5f33da659
#
_cell.length_a   1.000
_cell.length_b   1.000
_cell.length_c   1.000
_cell.angle_alpha   90.00
_cell.angle_beta   90.00
_cell.angle_gamma   90.00
#
_symmetry.space_group_name_H-M   'P 1'
#
loop_
_entity.id
_entity.type
_entity.pdbx_description
1 polymer ?
#
loop_
_entity_poly.entity_id
_entity_poly.type
_entity_poly.pdbx_seq_one_letter_code
_entity_poly.pdbx_strand_id
1 'polypeptide(L)'
;MVTGPSGLVSPSWVAERLDCPELVLVEVDEEAATHHWSHLAGATFVDWQDCRKDLLGPRPASTAAFERLMSLRGIRPDDDVVLYGDGENRYAAAVLWLMRLHGHRSLRLMDGGRAAWTALGLPMMDQESVRTPSAYVAGAADLGIRATRDDLLTQLAQAAPEAVVVDCRSPQEFSGGASGPAAEFGDLCAERGHVPGAINLPAGDLLATDGSLLPADQLEQALSTRGLHAGQSITAYCHSADRSSLVWFALSQVLGYPSVRVYDGGWLEYGHLVGVPVTGPEDDD
;
A
#
# COMPACT_ATOMS: atom_id res chain seq x y z
N MET A 1 2.57 20.04 -19.43
CA MET A 1 2.76 18.62 -19.81
C MET A 1 3.56 18.00 -18.67
N VAL A 2 2.91 17.33 -17.74
CA VAL A 2 3.62 16.54 -16.71
C VAL A 2 3.85 15.16 -17.32
N THR A 3 5.01 15.02 -17.94
CA THR A 3 5.49 13.74 -18.45
C THR A 3 6.34 13.08 -17.37
N GLY A 4 5.68 12.41 -16.44
CA GLY A 4 6.35 11.57 -15.45
C GLY A 4 5.39 10.47 -14.98
N PRO A 5 5.88 9.28 -14.60
CA PRO A 5 5.05 8.15 -14.23
C PRO A 5 4.40 8.29 -12.84
N SER A 6 4.41 9.47 -12.22
CA SER A 6 3.87 9.60 -10.88
C SER A 6 2.35 9.65 -10.91
N GLY A 7 1.73 8.55 -10.51
CA GLY A 7 0.33 8.51 -10.13
C GLY A 7 0.01 9.30 -8.85
N LEU A 8 0.87 10.21 -8.39
CA LEU A 8 0.67 11.09 -7.25
C LEU A 8 0.06 12.41 -7.70
N VAL A 9 -1.03 12.84 -7.05
CA VAL A 9 -1.71 14.11 -7.35
C VAL A 9 -1.97 14.91 -6.08
N SER A 10 -1.94 16.24 -6.17
CA SER A 10 -2.25 17.09 -5.02
C SER A 10 -3.75 17.15 -4.75
N PRO A 11 -4.17 17.48 -3.50
CA PRO A 11 -5.57 17.75 -3.20
C PRO A 11 -6.18 18.87 -4.08
N SER A 12 -5.41 19.90 -4.40
CA SER A 12 -5.86 20.99 -5.30
C SER A 12 -6.14 20.47 -6.71
N TRP A 13 -5.29 19.57 -7.23
CA TRP A 13 -5.53 18.92 -8.53
C TRP A 13 -6.84 18.14 -8.55
N VAL A 14 -7.16 17.44 -7.45
CA VAL A 14 -8.42 16.69 -7.28
C VAL A 14 -9.60 17.67 -7.19
N ALA A 15 -9.48 18.74 -6.39
CA ALA A 15 -10.53 19.74 -6.19
C ALA A 15 -10.97 20.41 -7.50
N GLU A 16 -10.02 20.68 -8.40
CA GLU A 16 -10.30 21.24 -9.73
C GLU A 16 -11.05 20.27 -10.65
N ARG A 17 -11.16 18.99 -10.28
CA ARG A 17 -11.70 17.92 -11.12
C ARG A 17 -12.86 17.13 -10.50
N LEU A 18 -13.42 17.62 -9.39
CA LEU A 18 -14.54 16.96 -8.73
C LEU A 18 -15.76 16.76 -9.65
N ASP A 19 -15.96 17.66 -10.62
CA ASP A 19 -17.06 17.60 -11.58
C ASP A 19 -16.73 16.80 -12.86
N CYS A 20 -15.55 16.18 -12.94
CA CYS A 20 -15.17 15.35 -14.09
C CYS A 20 -15.84 13.97 -13.99
N PRO A 21 -16.73 13.60 -14.92
CA PRO A 21 -17.53 12.37 -14.81
C PRO A 21 -16.71 11.09 -14.96
N GLU A 22 -15.53 11.17 -15.60
CA GLU A 22 -14.60 10.05 -15.75
C GLU A 22 -13.73 9.82 -14.52
N LEU A 23 -13.63 10.80 -13.60
CA LEU A 23 -12.86 10.69 -12.38
C LEU A 23 -13.67 9.99 -11.30
N VAL A 24 -13.14 8.91 -10.77
CA VAL A 24 -13.72 8.18 -9.65
C VAL A 24 -12.88 8.39 -8.41
N LEU A 25 -13.46 9.00 -7.38
CA LEU A 25 -12.81 9.12 -6.09
C LEU A 25 -13.13 7.88 -5.23
N VAL A 26 -12.10 7.28 -4.67
CA VAL A 26 -12.23 6.11 -3.81
C VAL A 26 -11.57 6.41 -2.48
N GLU A 27 -12.38 6.48 -1.44
CA GLU A 27 -11.89 6.51 -0.08
C GLU A 27 -11.62 5.10 0.42
N VAL A 28 -10.46 4.88 1.02
CA VAL A 28 -10.07 3.59 1.56
C VAL A 28 -9.67 3.73 3.01
N ASP A 29 -10.37 3.04 3.89
CA ASP A 29 -10.04 3.00 5.31
C ASP A 29 -10.47 1.66 5.94
N GLU A 30 -10.17 1.46 7.24
CA GLU A 30 -10.65 0.32 8.03
C GLU A 30 -12.00 0.59 8.69
N GLU A 31 -12.40 1.86 8.81
CA GLU A 31 -13.63 2.28 9.49
C GLU A 31 -14.56 3.05 8.55
N ALA A 32 -15.62 2.41 8.10
CA ALA A 32 -16.65 3.07 7.30
C ALA A 32 -17.33 4.28 8.01
N ALA A 33 -17.28 4.32 9.35
CA ALA A 33 -17.90 5.39 10.13
C ALA A 33 -17.35 6.78 9.72
N THR A 34 -16.04 6.91 9.54
CA THR A 34 -15.41 8.19 9.13
C THR A 34 -15.95 8.67 7.79
N HIS A 35 -16.08 7.76 6.82
CA HIS A 35 -16.66 8.07 5.51
C HIS A 35 -18.12 8.53 5.61
N HIS A 36 -18.94 7.85 6.40
CA HIS A 36 -20.34 8.24 6.60
C HIS A 36 -20.51 9.63 7.22
N TRP A 37 -19.59 10.03 8.06
CA TRP A 37 -19.66 11.33 8.73
C TRP A 37 -19.15 12.46 7.84
N SER A 38 -18.15 12.21 7.04
CA SER A 38 -17.52 13.23 6.20
C SER A 38 -16.58 12.60 5.16
N HIS A 39 -16.77 12.89 3.89
CA HIS A 39 -15.93 12.41 2.77
C HIS A 39 -15.86 13.45 1.65
N LEU A 40 -14.97 13.25 0.68
CA LEU A 40 -14.89 14.09 -0.51
C LEU A 40 -16.14 13.89 -1.39
N ALA A 41 -16.62 14.97 -1.99
CA ALA A 41 -17.81 14.95 -2.84
C ALA A 41 -17.68 13.87 -3.95
N GLY A 42 -18.68 12.98 -4.03
CA GLY A 42 -18.73 11.93 -5.04
C GLY A 42 -17.85 10.72 -4.75
N ALA A 43 -17.13 10.68 -3.64
CA ALA A 43 -16.30 9.52 -3.29
C ALA A 43 -17.16 8.28 -2.98
N THR A 44 -16.70 7.12 -3.45
CA THR A 44 -17.16 5.80 -3.01
C THR A 44 -16.19 5.26 -1.96
N PHE A 45 -16.69 4.40 -1.08
CA PHE A 45 -15.90 3.83 0.01
C PHE A 45 -15.50 2.38 -0.28
N VAL A 46 -14.24 2.05 -0.01
CA VAL A 46 -13.73 0.68 0.02
C VAL A 46 -13.18 0.40 1.41
N ASP A 47 -13.79 -0.52 2.11
CA ASP A 47 -13.27 -1.05 3.36
C ASP A 47 -12.02 -1.90 3.05
N TRP A 48 -10.88 -1.54 3.66
CA TRP A 48 -9.66 -2.32 3.54
C TRP A 48 -9.85 -3.79 4.00
N GLN A 49 -10.69 -4.00 5.01
CA GLN A 49 -11.02 -5.34 5.48
C GLN A 49 -11.73 -6.18 4.43
N ASP A 50 -12.54 -5.58 3.54
CA ASP A 50 -13.18 -6.29 2.42
C ASP A 50 -12.15 -6.79 1.42
N CYS A 51 -11.05 -6.06 1.21
CA CYS A 51 -9.92 -6.49 0.38
C CYS A 51 -9.16 -7.67 0.98
N ARG A 52 -9.24 -7.85 2.30
CA ARG A 52 -8.55 -8.89 3.06
C ARG A 52 -9.41 -10.10 3.41
N LYS A 53 -10.72 -10.04 3.28
CA LYS A 53 -11.65 -11.12 3.71
C LYS A 53 -11.39 -12.46 3.02
N ASP A 54 -10.87 -12.46 1.80
CA ASP A 54 -10.37 -13.66 1.14
C ASP A 54 -8.91 -14.00 1.57
N LEU A 55 -8.31 -13.17 2.40
CA LEU A 55 -6.95 -13.28 2.94
C LEU A 55 -6.88 -13.98 4.31
N LEU A 56 -7.88 -14.76 4.69
CA LEU A 56 -7.73 -15.77 5.75
C LEU A 56 -6.80 -16.92 5.33
N GLY A 57 -6.09 -16.70 4.26
CA GLY A 57 -4.90 -17.36 3.80
C GLY A 57 -4.06 -16.31 3.09
N PRO A 58 -2.75 -16.52 2.94
CA PRO A 58 -1.78 -15.55 2.42
C PRO A 58 -1.90 -15.36 0.91
N ARG A 59 -3.04 -14.92 0.44
CA ARG A 59 -3.31 -14.69 -0.99
C ARG A 59 -4.06 -13.38 -1.15
N PRO A 60 -3.70 -12.53 -2.13
CA PRO A 60 -4.53 -11.40 -2.50
C PRO A 60 -5.93 -11.91 -2.84
N ALA A 61 -6.92 -11.03 -2.69
CA ALA A 61 -8.28 -11.33 -3.09
C ALA A 61 -8.28 -12.02 -4.46
N SER A 62 -9.01 -13.12 -4.59
CA SER A 62 -9.12 -13.79 -5.89
C SER A 62 -9.64 -12.79 -6.92
N THR A 63 -9.26 -12.95 -8.18
CA THR A 63 -9.73 -12.06 -9.26
C THR A 63 -11.25 -11.89 -9.21
N ALA A 64 -12.00 -12.97 -8.98
CA ALA A 64 -13.45 -12.91 -8.88
C ALA A 64 -13.95 -12.10 -7.68
N ALA A 65 -13.28 -12.17 -6.52
CA ALA A 65 -13.64 -11.38 -5.34
C ALA A 65 -13.32 -9.89 -5.57
N PHE A 66 -12.17 -9.60 -6.17
CA PHE A 66 -11.78 -8.26 -6.57
C PHE A 66 -12.77 -7.64 -7.59
N GLU A 67 -13.11 -8.36 -8.66
CA GLU A 67 -14.10 -7.91 -9.67
C GLU A 67 -15.45 -7.61 -9.03
N ARG A 68 -15.90 -8.48 -8.13
CA ARG A 68 -17.15 -8.27 -7.39
C ARG A 68 -17.10 -7.02 -6.52
N LEU A 69 -15.99 -6.80 -5.80
CA LEU A 69 -15.81 -5.62 -4.95
C LEU A 69 -15.85 -4.34 -5.79
N MET A 70 -15.06 -4.27 -6.86
CA MET A 70 -15.02 -3.11 -7.76
C MET A 70 -16.39 -2.86 -8.41
N SER A 71 -17.08 -3.93 -8.85
CA SER A 71 -18.43 -3.84 -9.41
C SER A 71 -19.44 -3.24 -8.42
N LEU A 72 -19.44 -3.71 -7.17
CA LEU A 72 -20.32 -3.19 -6.12
C LEU A 72 -20.07 -1.71 -5.81
N ARG A 73 -18.84 -1.24 -5.96
CA ARG A 73 -18.46 0.16 -5.76
C ARG A 73 -18.69 1.03 -7.01
N GLY A 74 -19.26 0.46 -8.08
CA GLY A 74 -19.56 1.18 -9.32
C GLY A 74 -18.32 1.62 -10.09
N ILE A 75 -17.16 0.97 -9.85
CA ILE A 75 -15.91 1.22 -10.56
C ILE A 75 -15.90 0.40 -11.85
N ARG A 76 -15.40 0.99 -12.95
CA ARG A 76 -15.24 0.34 -14.25
C ARG A 76 -13.77 0.12 -14.58
N PRO A 77 -13.42 -0.83 -15.46
CA PRO A 77 -12.02 -1.11 -15.80
C PRO A 77 -11.25 0.05 -16.45
N ASP A 78 -11.97 0.99 -17.06
CA ASP A 78 -11.46 2.15 -17.80
C ASP A 78 -11.63 3.48 -17.05
N ASP A 79 -12.19 3.47 -15.84
CA ASP A 79 -12.30 4.68 -15.01
C ASP A 79 -10.91 5.23 -14.64
N ASP A 80 -10.81 6.55 -14.51
CA ASP A 80 -9.66 7.24 -13.94
C ASP A 80 -9.87 7.33 -12.41
N VAL A 81 -9.13 6.53 -11.64
CA VAL A 81 -9.37 6.36 -10.20
C VAL A 81 -8.35 7.13 -9.38
N VAL A 82 -8.82 7.98 -8.49
CA VAL A 82 -8.01 8.61 -7.44
C VAL A 82 -8.37 8.01 -6.10
N LEU A 83 -7.39 7.40 -5.44
CA LEU A 83 -7.54 6.83 -4.11
C LEU A 83 -7.02 7.80 -3.06
N TYR A 84 -7.68 7.82 -1.91
CA TYR A 84 -7.25 8.57 -0.72
C TYR A 84 -7.81 7.89 0.52
N GLY A 85 -7.27 8.25 1.70
CA GLY A 85 -7.76 7.72 2.98
C GLY A 85 -7.14 8.45 4.15
N ASP A 86 -7.40 7.94 5.33
CA ASP A 86 -6.71 8.27 6.56
C ASP A 86 -5.45 7.38 6.76
N GLY A 87 -4.90 7.34 7.97
CA GLY A 87 -3.80 6.43 8.30
C GLY A 87 -2.58 6.56 7.37
N GLU A 88 -2.20 7.80 7.03
CA GLU A 88 -1.03 8.06 6.18
C GLU A 88 -1.20 7.52 4.74
N ASN A 89 -2.43 7.40 4.25
CA ASN A 89 -2.74 6.84 2.92
C ASN A 89 -2.33 5.37 2.71
N ARG A 90 -1.88 4.64 3.73
CA ARG A 90 -1.36 3.28 3.56
C ARG A 90 -2.39 2.32 2.99
N TYR A 91 -3.65 2.43 3.41
CA TYR A 91 -4.74 1.59 2.91
C TYR A 91 -5.13 1.95 1.46
N ALA A 92 -5.13 3.25 1.14
CA ALA A 92 -5.33 3.73 -0.21
C ALA A 92 -4.22 3.23 -1.16
N ALA A 93 -2.96 3.27 -0.72
CA ALA A 93 -1.83 2.72 -1.46
C ALA A 93 -1.93 1.20 -1.65
N ALA A 94 -2.46 0.48 -0.65
CA ALA A 94 -2.65 -0.98 -0.74
C ALA A 94 -3.74 -1.35 -1.77
N VAL A 95 -4.87 -0.64 -1.77
CA VAL A 95 -5.92 -0.86 -2.79
C VAL A 95 -5.45 -0.42 -4.18
N LEU A 96 -4.67 0.66 -4.28
CA LEU A 96 -4.03 1.07 -5.54
C LEU A 96 -3.11 -0.04 -6.07
N TRP A 97 -2.25 -0.60 -5.23
CA TRP A 97 -1.39 -1.72 -5.59
C TRP A 97 -2.21 -2.94 -6.03
N LEU A 98 -3.28 -3.27 -5.30
CA LEU A 98 -4.17 -4.38 -5.64
C LEU A 98 -4.88 -4.15 -6.99
N MET A 99 -5.37 -2.94 -7.25
CA MET A 99 -5.96 -2.57 -8.53
C MET A 99 -4.93 -2.68 -9.67
N ARG A 100 -3.70 -2.24 -9.45
CA ARG A 100 -2.61 -2.37 -10.42
C ARG A 100 -2.28 -3.85 -10.67
N LEU A 101 -2.21 -4.66 -9.62
CA LEU A 101 -2.00 -6.11 -9.73
C LEU A 101 -3.06 -6.77 -10.62
N HIS A 102 -4.32 -6.33 -10.53
CA HIS A 102 -5.44 -6.81 -11.34
C HIS A 102 -5.60 -6.07 -12.69
N GLY A 103 -4.57 -5.33 -13.12
CA GLY A 103 -4.49 -4.75 -14.45
C GLY A 103 -5.29 -3.46 -14.67
N HIS A 104 -5.77 -2.78 -13.61
CA HIS A 104 -6.34 -1.45 -13.74
C HIS A 104 -5.23 -0.44 -14.08
N ARG A 105 -5.47 0.41 -15.10
CA ARG A 105 -4.39 1.21 -15.70
C ARG A 105 -4.31 2.63 -15.16
N SER A 106 -5.44 3.30 -15.01
CA SER A 106 -5.49 4.73 -14.65
C SER A 106 -5.73 4.88 -13.15
N LEU A 107 -4.64 4.93 -12.39
CA LEU A 107 -4.65 4.98 -10.93
C LEU A 107 -3.79 6.14 -10.42
N ARG A 108 -4.34 6.86 -9.45
CA ARG A 108 -3.65 7.93 -8.73
C ARG A 108 -3.85 7.81 -7.23
N LEU A 109 -2.87 8.26 -6.47
CA LEU A 109 -2.95 8.48 -5.03
C LEU A 109 -3.00 9.97 -4.77
N MET A 110 -3.96 10.44 -3.98
CA MET A 110 -4.00 11.83 -3.54
C MET A 110 -3.00 12.02 -2.39
N ASP A 111 -2.01 12.87 -2.61
CA ASP A 111 -0.93 13.12 -1.66
C ASP A 111 -1.43 13.68 -0.33
N GLY A 112 -0.96 13.12 0.78
CA GLY A 112 -1.38 13.47 2.13
C GLY A 112 -2.82 13.09 2.50
N GLY A 113 -3.55 12.44 1.59
CA GLY A 113 -4.88 11.88 1.84
C GLY A 113 -5.91 12.88 2.37
N ARG A 114 -6.80 12.37 3.22
CA ARG A 114 -7.85 13.17 3.88
C ARG A 114 -7.26 14.32 4.72
N ALA A 115 -6.16 14.11 5.40
CA ALA A 115 -5.53 15.13 6.25
C ALA A 115 -5.11 16.35 5.45
N ALA A 116 -4.43 16.18 4.31
CA ALA A 116 -4.02 17.28 3.44
C ALA A 116 -5.22 18.01 2.82
N TRP A 117 -6.28 17.29 2.45
CA TRP A 117 -7.52 17.89 1.95
C TRP A 117 -8.16 18.79 2.98
N THR A 118 -8.30 18.30 4.22
CA THR A 118 -8.89 19.03 5.33
C THR A 118 -8.05 20.25 5.73
N ALA A 119 -6.72 20.10 5.73
CA ALA A 119 -5.80 21.20 6.06
C ALA A 119 -5.91 22.38 5.07
N LEU A 120 -6.29 22.13 3.83
CA LEU A 120 -6.56 23.17 2.83
C LEU A 120 -7.97 23.77 2.95
N GLY A 121 -8.79 23.31 3.89
CA GLY A 121 -10.17 23.77 4.06
C GLY A 121 -11.08 23.44 2.88
N LEU A 122 -10.76 22.41 2.12
CA LEU A 122 -11.54 21.98 0.96
C LEU A 122 -12.85 21.31 1.40
N PRO A 123 -13.93 21.38 0.57
CA PRO A 123 -15.26 20.96 0.97
C PRO A 123 -15.33 19.45 1.22
N MET A 124 -16.01 19.09 2.30
CA MET A 124 -16.38 17.73 2.67
C MET A 124 -17.90 17.59 2.64
N MET A 125 -18.38 16.38 2.44
CA MET A 125 -19.82 16.06 2.41
C MET A 125 -20.12 14.92 3.39
N ASP A 126 -21.37 14.94 3.91
CA ASP A 126 -21.96 13.90 4.76
C ASP A 126 -23.06 13.10 4.03
N GLN A 127 -23.34 13.46 2.77
CA GLN A 127 -24.32 12.76 1.93
C GLN A 127 -23.66 11.63 1.19
N GLU A 128 -24.09 10.40 1.47
CA GLU A 128 -23.57 9.19 0.84
C GLU A 128 -23.70 9.25 -0.68
N SER A 129 -22.57 9.05 -1.36
CA SER A 129 -22.48 8.99 -2.82
C SER A 129 -22.68 7.56 -3.29
N VAL A 130 -23.92 7.20 -3.62
CA VAL A 130 -24.22 5.85 -4.14
C VAL A 130 -23.97 5.80 -5.63
N ARG A 131 -22.89 5.10 -6.04
CA ARG A 131 -22.65 4.78 -7.45
C ARG A 131 -23.46 3.55 -7.87
N THR A 132 -24.00 3.58 -9.08
CA THR A 132 -24.66 2.39 -9.65
C THR A 132 -23.62 1.28 -9.84
N PRO A 133 -23.88 0.05 -9.37
CA PRO A 133 -22.99 -1.08 -9.60
C PRO A 133 -22.61 -1.24 -11.07
N SER A 134 -21.35 -1.58 -11.31
CA SER A 134 -20.80 -1.81 -12.66
C SER A 134 -20.64 -3.30 -12.95
N ALA A 135 -20.11 -3.61 -14.14
CA ALA A 135 -19.62 -4.95 -14.49
C ALA A 135 -18.09 -4.85 -14.66
N TYR A 136 -17.36 -4.87 -13.54
CA TYR A 136 -15.90 -4.82 -13.57
C TYR A 136 -15.33 -6.16 -14.06
N VAL A 137 -14.43 -6.08 -15.03
CA VAL A 137 -13.65 -7.23 -15.51
C VAL A 137 -12.17 -6.86 -15.38
N ALA A 138 -11.43 -7.66 -14.63
CA ALA A 138 -10.01 -7.44 -14.42
C ALA A 138 -9.21 -7.57 -15.71
N GLY A 139 -8.17 -6.77 -15.85
CA GLY A 139 -7.22 -6.87 -16.94
C GLY A 139 -6.22 -8.04 -16.73
N ALA A 140 -5.19 -8.06 -17.57
CA ALA A 140 -4.08 -8.99 -17.36
C ALA A 140 -3.35 -8.64 -16.07
N ALA A 141 -3.17 -9.63 -15.18
CA ALA A 141 -2.51 -9.43 -13.90
C ALA A 141 -1.04 -9.03 -14.09
N ASP A 142 -0.61 -7.99 -13.37
CA ASP A 142 0.80 -7.59 -13.29
C ASP A 142 1.50 -8.32 -12.14
N LEU A 143 1.92 -9.55 -12.40
CA LEU A 143 2.62 -10.36 -11.40
C LEU A 143 4.05 -9.84 -11.12
N GLY A 144 4.58 -8.94 -11.94
CA GLY A 144 5.91 -8.34 -11.74
C GLY A 144 6.02 -7.46 -10.50
N ILE A 145 4.90 -6.95 -9.98
CA ILE A 145 4.88 -6.11 -8.77
C ILE A 145 4.60 -6.90 -7.48
N ARG A 146 4.40 -8.23 -7.58
CA ARG A 146 4.09 -9.10 -6.46
C ARG A 146 5.25 -10.08 -6.19
N ALA A 147 5.54 -10.32 -4.93
CA ALA A 147 6.34 -11.44 -4.48
C ALA A 147 5.48 -12.40 -3.65
N THR A 148 5.60 -13.69 -3.92
CA THR A 148 5.00 -14.73 -3.09
C THR A 148 5.97 -15.16 -1.99
N ARG A 149 5.49 -15.95 -1.02
CA ARG A 149 6.33 -16.63 -0.04
C ARG A 149 7.47 -17.40 -0.70
N ASP A 150 7.16 -18.15 -1.75
CA ASP A 150 8.14 -19.00 -2.42
C ASP A 150 9.19 -18.17 -3.18
N ASP A 151 8.80 -17.00 -3.72
CA ASP A 151 9.75 -16.03 -4.29
C ASP A 151 10.70 -15.49 -3.22
N LEU A 152 10.17 -15.10 -2.04
CA LEU A 152 10.98 -14.60 -0.93
C LEU A 152 11.95 -15.65 -0.42
N LEU A 153 11.50 -16.89 -0.18
CA LEU A 153 12.37 -17.98 0.26
C LEU A 153 13.44 -18.32 -0.79
N THR A 154 13.10 -18.26 -2.06
CA THR A 154 14.06 -18.43 -3.16
C THR A 154 15.11 -17.32 -3.17
N GLN A 155 14.68 -16.06 -2.98
CA GLN A 155 15.58 -14.90 -2.90
C GLN A 155 16.58 -15.07 -1.74
N LEU A 156 16.11 -15.47 -0.56
CA LEU A 156 16.95 -15.70 0.60
C LEU A 156 17.98 -16.83 0.37
N ALA A 157 17.55 -17.91 -0.27
CA ALA A 157 18.44 -19.05 -0.57
C ALA A 157 19.52 -18.69 -1.61
N GLN A 158 19.22 -17.80 -2.55
CA GLN A 158 20.16 -17.39 -3.61
C GLN A 158 21.18 -16.34 -3.14
N ALA A 159 20.83 -15.53 -2.12
CA ALA A 159 21.67 -14.48 -1.53
C ALA A 159 22.32 -13.56 -2.58
N ALA A 160 21.56 -13.20 -3.64
CA ALA A 160 22.06 -12.34 -4.70
C ALA A 160 22.26 -10.90 -4.18
N PRO A 161 23.47 -10.28 -4.38
CA PRO A 161 23.79 -8.99 -3.76
C PRO A 161 22.83 -7.85 -4.10
N GLU A 162 22.25 -7.87 -5.30
CA GLU A 162 21.31 -6.83 -5.76
C GLU A 162 19.84 -7.14 -5.43
N ALA A 163 19.55 -8.28 -4.80
CA ALA A 163 18.20 -8.66 -4.38
C ALA A 163 18.03 -8.38 -2.89
N VAL A 164 17.33 -7.29 -2.58
CA VAL A 164 17.18 -6.75 -1.23
C VAL A 164 15.77 -6.97 -0.71
N VAL A 165 15.66 -7.38 0.55
CA VAL A 165 14.40 -7.44 1.29
C VAL A 165 14.28 -6.19 2.16
N VAL A 166 13.12 -5.53 2.13
CA VAL A 166 12.85 -4.31 2.90
C VAL A 166 11.66 -4.54 3.82
N ASP A 167 11.89 -4.39 5.13
CA ASP A 167 10.85 -4.42 6.15
C ASP A 167 10.31 -3.00 6.40
N CYS A 168 9.05 -2.78 6.07
CA CYS A 168 8.39 -1.48 6.18
C CYS A 168 7.69 -1.25 7.53
N ARG A 169 7.89 -2.16 8.50
CA ARG A 169 7.35 -2.05 9.86
C ARG A 169 8.19 -1.08 10.71
N SER A 170 7.65 -0.77 11.89
CA SER A 170 8.39 0.06 12.86
C SER A 170 9.69 -0.62 13.29
N PRO A 171 10.68 0.15 13.79
CA PRO A 171 11.91 -0.43 14.35
C PRO A 171 11.66 -1.40 15.51
N GLN A 172 10.61 -1.15 16.30
CA GLN A 172 10.23 -2.04 17.40
C GLN A 172 9.70 -3.39 16.89
N GLU A 173 8.83 -3.39 15.86
CA GLU A 173 8.38 -4.64 15.23
C GLU A 173 9.54 -5.39 14.57
N PHE A 174 10.45 -4.66 13.92
CA PHE A 174 11.64 -5.21 13.26
C PHE A 174 12.56 -5.93 14.25
N SER A 175 12.84 -5.31 15.41
CA SER A 175 13.68 -5.89 16.47
C SER A 175 12.97 -6.97 17.30
N GLY A 176 11.75 -7.34 16.99
CA GLY A 176 10.99 -8.34 17.74
C GLY A 176 10.28 -7.80 18.99
N GLY A 177 10.25 -6.49 19.19
CA GLY A 177 9.48 -5.84 20.24
C GLY A 177 7.98 -5.90 19.97
N ALA A 178 7.16 -6.00 21.01
CA ALA A 178 5.70 -5.94 20.91
C ALA A 178 5.27 -4.47 20.80
N SER A 179 5.06 -3.96 19.59
CA SER A 179 4.46 -2.64 19.36
C SER A 179 3.83 -2.55 17.97
N GLY A 180 2.86 -1.65 17.83
CA GLY A 180 2.07 -1.49 16.62
C GLY A 180 0.72 -2.23 16.68
N PRO A 181 0.03 -2.41 15.56
CA PRO A 181 -1.26 -3.11 15.50
C PRO A 181 -1.22 -4.52 16.11
N ALA A 182 -0.06 -5.19 16.08
CA ALA A 182 0.14 -6.47 16.75
C ALA A 182 -0.02 -6.40 18.28
N ALA A 183 0.26 -5.26 18.91
CA ALA A 183 0.06 -5.08 20.34
C ALA A 183 -1.43 -4.88 20.72
N GLU A 184 -2.23 -4.31 19.82
CA GLU A 184 -3.67 -4.11 20.03
C GLU A 184 -4.48 -5.38 19.80
N PHE A 185 -4.03 -6.27 18.90
CA PHE A 185 -4.72 -7.53 18.58
C PHE A 185 -4.12 -8.76 19.28
N GLY A 186 -3.21 -8.55 20.24
CA GLY A 186 -2.42 -9.63 20.83
C GLY A 186 -1.50 -10.24 19.76
N ASP A 187 -0.23 -10.32 20.06
CA ASP A 187 0.81 -10.81 19.16
C ASP A 187 0.45 -12.18 18.57
N LEU A 188 -0.25 -12.17 17.44
CA LEU A 188 -0.80 -13.37 16.81
C LEU A 188 0.26 -14.13 15.99
N CYS A 189 1.45 -13.53 15.81
CA CYS A 189 2.53 -14.20 15.10
C CYS A 189 3.32 -15.10 16.05
N ALA A 190 3.61 -16.32 15.60
CA ALA A 190 4.37 -17.30 16.37
C ALA A 190 5.83 -16.86 16.59
N GLU A 191 6.40 -16.15 15.62
CA GLU A 191 7.78 -15.67 15.63
C GLU A 191 7.85 -14.16 15.79
N ARG A 192 8.92 -13.67 16.41
CA ARG A 192 9.25 -12.24 16.60
C ARG A 192 10.56 -11.92 15.90
N GLY A 193 10.68 -10.70 15.35
CA GLY A 193 11.86 -10.28 14.62
C GLY A 193 11.54 -9.96 13.17
N HIS A 194 12.45 -10.30 12.27
CA HIS A 194 12.37 -9.94 10.86
C HIS A 194 12.94 -11.03 9.93
N VAL A 195 12.70 -10.89 8.63
CA VAL A 195 13.31 -11.72 7.59
C VAL A 195 14.83 -11.50 7.58
N PRO A 196 15.68 -12.54 7.67
CA PRO A 196 17.12 -12.39 7.75
C PRO A 196 17.70 -11.54 6.61
N GLY A 197 18.56 -10.57 6.98
CA GLY A 197 19.18 -9.65 6.04
C GLY A 197 18.25 -8.55 5.50
N ALA A 198 17.02 -8.46 5.98
CA ALA A 198 16.13 -7.37 5.61
C ALA A 198 16.63 -6.01 6.12
N ILE A 199 16.46 -4.98 5.32
CA ILE A 199 16.73 -3.58 5.69
C ILE A 199 15.44 -2.98 6.25
N ASN A 200 15.50 -2.39 7.44
CA ASN A 200 14.35 -1.69 7.99
C ASN A 200 14.19 -0.30 7.36
N LEU A 201 13.06 -0.10 6.69
CA LEU A 201 12.62 1.19 6.14
C LEU A 201 11.16 1.41 6.57
N PRO A 202 10.93 1.96 7.77
CA PRO A 202 9.58 2.28 8.21
C PRO A 202 8.85 3.14 7.18
N ALA A 203 7.62 2.78 6.84
CA ALA A 203 6.87 3.52 5.82
C ALA A 203 6.69 5.00 6.19
N GLY A 204 6.56 5.31 7.49
CA GLY A 204 6.48 6.69 7.99
C GLY A 204 7.72 7.53 7.72
N ASP A 205 8.91 6.93 7.53
CA ASP A 205 10.13 7.67 7.20
C ASP A 205 10.12 8.27 5.79
N LEU A 206 9.14 7.88 4.96
CA LEU A 206 8.93 8.44 3.62
C LEU A 206 7.89 9.59 3.61
N LEU A 207 7.36 9.95 4.77
CA LEU A 207 6.30 10.93 4.91
C LEU A 207 6.78 12.20 5.61
N ALA A 208 6.24 13.33 5.19
CA ALA A 208 6.34 14.59 5.91
C ALA A 208 5.34 14.62 7.08
N THR A 209 5.47 15.61 7.95
CA THR A 209 4.61 15.75 9.14
C THR A 209 3.14 16.00 8.86
N ASP A 210 2.80 16.41 7.64
CA ASP A 210 1.43 16.59 7.16
C ASP A 210 0.84 15.34 6.48
N GLY A 211 1.60 14.22 6.47
CA GLY A 211 1.21 12.96 5.87
C GLY A 211 1.43 12.87 4.35
N SER A 212 1.95 13.92 3.72
CA SER A 212 2.35 13.86 2.31
C SER A 212 3.66 13.08 2.13
N LEU A 213 3.88 12.53 0.94
CA LEU A 213 5.17 11.94 0.61
C LEU A 213 6.27 13.02 0.62
N LEU A 214 7.44 12.66 1.12
CA LEU A 214 8.63 13.51 1.03
C LEU A 214 8.93 13.87 -0.44
N PRO A 215 9.51 15.05 -0.72
CA PRO A 215 10.04 15.37 -2.04
C PRO A 215 11.02 14.31 -2.55
N ALA A 216 11.09 14.12 -3.88
CA ALA A 216 11.86 13.03 -4.49
C ALA A 216 13.33 12.98 -4.05
N ASP A 217 13.97 14.14 -3.88
CA ASP A 217 15.35 14.26 -3.40
C ASP A 217 15.50 13.78 -1.94
N GLN A 218 14.51 14.06 -1.09
CA GLN A 218 14.50 13.59 0.30
C GLN A 218 14.16 12.09 0.39
N LEU A 219 13.28 11.58 -0.47
CA LEU A 219 13.04 10.14 -0.62
C LEU A 219 14.32 9.42 -1.01
N GLU A 220 15.03 9.90 -2.05
CA GLU A 220 16.31 9.32 -2.47
C GLU A 220 17.35 9.37 -1.35
N GLN A 221 17.40 10.45 -0.57
CA GLN A 221 18.29 10.55 0.59
C GLN A 221 17.94 9.51 1.67
N ALA A 222 16.66 9.34 2.01
CA ALA A 222 16.21 8.37 3.00
C ALA A 222 16.55 6.93 2.59
N LEU A 223 16.48 6.63 1.29
CA LEU A 223 16.86 5.33 0.73
C LEU A 223 18.38 5.12 0.74
N SER A 224 19.13 6.10 0.21
CA SER A 224 20.60 5.99 0.08
C SER A 224 21.31 5.84 1.42
N THR A 225 20.81 6.46 2.49
CA THR A 225 21.36 6.29 3.85
C THR A 225 21.23 4.86 4.37
N ARG A 226 20.34 4.06 3.76
CA ARG A 226 20.13 2.64 4.07
C ARG A 226 20.75 1.71 3.01
N GLY A 227 21.49 2.25 2.06
CA GLY A 227 22.11 1.49 0.96
C GLY A 227 21.11 1.01 -0.09
N LEU A 228 19.92 1.62 -0.16
CA LEU A 228 18.89 1.32 -1.17
C LEU A 228 19.05 2.23 -2.39
N HIS A 229 18.96 1.67 -3.60
CA HIS A 229 19.08 2.39 -4.86
C HIS A 229 18.33 1.70 -6.02
N ALA A 230 18.08 2.43 -7.11
CA ALA A 230 17.27 1.98 -8.24
C ALA A 230 17.81 0.77 -9.01
N GLY A 231 19.09 0.42 -8.83
CA GLY A 231 19.71 -0.75 -9.47
C GLY A 231 19.34 -2.09 -8.82
N GLN A 232 18.73 -2.05 -7.64
CA GLN A 232 18.40 -3.26 -6.86
C GLN A 232 17.02 -3.81 -7.22
N SER A 233 16.86 -5.12 -7.03
CA SER A 233 15.56 -5.79 -7.02
C SER A 233 15.03 -5.80 -5.57
N ILE A 234 14.05 -4.97 -5.29
CA ILE A 234 13.53 -4.75 -3.94
C ILE A 234 12.26 -5.57 -3.72
N THR A 235 12.23 -6.37 -2.66
CA THR A 235 11.03 -7.04 -2.16
C THR A 235 10.65 -6.41 -0.83
N ALA A 236 9.60 -5.58 -0.84
CA ALA A 236 9.09 -4.88 0.34
C ALA A 236 8.01 -5.70 1.04
N TYR A 237 8.05 -5.77 2.37
CA TYR A 237 6.98 -6.36 3.17
C TYR A 237 6.69 -5.51 4.41
N CYS A 238 5.53 -5.70 5.00
CA CYS A 238 5.19 -5.18 6.32
C CYS A 238 4.40 -6.24 7.12
N HIS A 239 3.46 -5.86 7.95
CA HIS A 239 2.62 -6.85 8.64
C HIS A 239 1.61 -7.49 7.67
N SER A 240 0.88 -6.67 6.88
CA SER A 240 -0.29 -7.10 6.07
C SER A 240 -0.43 -6.36 4.73
N ALA A 241 0.68 -6.00 4.10
CA ALA A 241 0.82 -5.35 2.80
C ALA A 241 0.46 -3.85 2.73
N ASP A 242 -0.20 -3.25 3.70
CA ASP A 242 -0.60 -1.84 3.67
C ASP A 242 0.59 -0.87 3.61
N ARG A 243 1.50 -0.92 4.58
CA ARG A 243 2.70 -0.07 4.65
C ARG A 243 3.69 -0.36 3.51
N SER A 244 3.88 -1.63 3.15
CA SER A 244 4.77 -2.00 2.04
C SER A 244 4.23 -1.58 0.67
N SER A 245 2.92 -1.45 0.50
CA SER A 245 2.33 -0.89 -0.72
C SER A 245 2.58 0.62 -0.84
N LEU A 246 2.59 1.36 0.26
CA LEU A 246 2.97 2.79 0.26
C LEU A 246 4.46 2.95 -0.12
N VAL A 247 5.34 2.13 0.44
CA VAL A 247 6.76 2.09 0.06
C VAL A 247 6.92 1.72 -1.41
N TRP A 248 6.23 0.68 -1.89
CA TRP A 248 6.21 0.31 -3.30
C TRP A 248 5.77 1.48 -4.18
N PHE A 249 4.72 2.22 -3.80
CA PHE A 249 4.23 3.37 -4.54
C PHE A 249 5.30 4.46 -4.61
N ALA A 250 5.91 4.83 -3.49
CA ALA A 250 6.97 5.84 -3.44
C ALA A 250 8.17 5.46 -4.33
N LEU A 251 8.64 4.21 -4.25
CA LEU A 251 9.80 3.77 -5.01
C LEU A 251 9.48 3.60 -6.50
N SER A 252 8.40 2.90 -6.84
CA SER A 252 8.11 2.54 -8.23
C SER A 252 7.38 3.63 -9.01
N GLN A 253 6.42 4.33 -8.38
CA GLN A 253 5.55 5.29 -9.07
C GLN A 253 6.06 6.73 -8.96
N VAL A 254 6.72 7.10 -7.85
CA VAL A 254 7.28 8.45 -7.67
C VAL A 254 8.72 8.51 -8.13
N LEU A 255 9.58 7.60 -7.66
CA LEU A 255 11.01 7.58 -8.01
C LEU A 255 11.34 6.80 -9.28
N GLY A 256 10.41 5.98 -9.79
CA GLY A 256 10.60 5.22 -11.02
C GLY A 256 11.57 4.04 -10.90
N TYR A 257 11.74 3.46 -9.71
CA TYR A 257 12.55 2.25 -9.51
C TYR A 257 11.95 1.08 -10.31
N PRO A 258 12.72 0.41 -11.16
CA PRO A 258 12.17 -0.54 -12.13
C PRO A 258 11.79 -1.90 -11.55
N SER A 259 12.33 -2.26 -10.39
CA SER A 259 12.19 -3.60 -9.82
C SER A 259 11.83 -3.55 -8.34
N VAL A 260 10.56 -3.24 -8.06
CA VAL A 260 10.00 -3.20 -6.70
C VAL A 260 8.78 -4.10 -6.64
N ARG A 261 8.78 -5.06 -5.71
CA ARG A 261 7.67 -5.99 -5.49
C ARG A 261 7.18 -5.90 -4.05
N VAL A 262 5.90 -6.18 -3.84
CA VAL A 262 5.32 -6.34 -2.50
C VAL A 262 5.16 -7.82 -2.21
N TYR A 263 5.72 -8.27 -1.09
CA TYR A 263 5.36 -9.55 -0.49
C TYR A 263 4.10 -9.36 0.33
N ASP A 264 2.97 -9.71 -0.27
CA ASP A 264 1.65 -9.42 0.27
C ASP A 264 1.22 -10.30 1.45
N GLY A 265 1.83 -11.47 1.63
CA GLY A 265 1.66 -12.27 2.84
C GLY A 265 2.20 -11.60 4.10
N GLY A 266 3.25 -10.81 3.95
CA GLY A 266 3.86 -10.02 5.00
C GLY A 266 4.31 -10.84 6.21
N TRP A 267 4.50 -10.17 7.35
CA TRP A 267 4.84 -10.84 8.60
C TRP A 267 3.71 -11.71 9.11
N LEU A 268 2.46 -11.36 8.80
CA LEU A 268 1.29 -12.15 9.16
C LEU A 268 1.36 -13.59 8.57
N GLU A 269 1.91 -13.77 7.37
CA GLU A 269 2.21 -15.10 6.83
C GLU A 269 3.56 -15.61 7.34
N TYR A 270 4.63 -14.83 7.13
CA TYR A 270 5.99 -15.29 7.37
C TYR A 270 6.24 -15.71 8.82
N GLY A 271 5.78 -14.90 9.78
CA GLY A 271 5.93 -15.17 11.21
C GLY A 271 5.11 -16.35 11.76
N HIS A 272 4.30 -17.00 10.92
CA HIS A 272 3.60 -18.25 11.25
C HIS A 272 4.19 -19.49 10.54
N LEU A 273 5.17 -19.30 9.65
CA LEU A 273 5.77 -20.40 8.94
C LEU A 273 6.72 -21.17 9.86
N VAL A 274 6.59 -22.49 9.86
CA VAL A 274 7.48 -23.37 10.63
C VAL A 274 8.73 -23.69 9.81
N GLY A 275 9.90 -23.51 10.43
CA GLY A 275 11.18 -23.87 9.83
C GLY A 275 11.74 -22.89 8.80
N VAL A 276 11.22 -21.66 8.74
CA VAL A 276 11.84 -20.57 8.00
C VAL A 276 12.83 -19.81 8.88
N PRO A 277 13.89 -19.23 8.30
CA PRO A 277 14.85 -18.45 9.08
C PRO A 277 14.24 -17.12 9.53
N VAL A 278 14.47 -16.76 10.78
CA VAL A 278 14.05 -15.47 11.39
C VAL A 278 15.25 -14.89 12.11
N THR A 279 15.52 -13.61 11.97
CA THR A 279 16.41 -12.86 12.85
C THR A 279 15.57 -12.31 14.00
N GLY A 280 15.82 -12.81 15.20
CA GLY A 280 15.09 -12.47 16.42
C GLY A 280 15.86 -11.54 17.34
N PRO A 281 15.25 -11.13 18.46
CA PRO A 281 15.89 -10.25 19.43
C PRO A 281 17.12 -10.88 20.14
N GLU A 282 17.29 -12.19 20.05
CA GLU A 282 18.44 -12.92 20.65
C GLU A 282 19.64 -13.05 19.70
N ASP A 283 19.49 -12.66 18.43
CA ASP A 283 20.52 -12.82 17.38
C ASP A 283 21.35 -11.52 17.17
N ASP A 284 21.01 -10.43 17.85
CA ASP A 284 21.66 -9.11 17.73
C ASP A 284 22.77 -8.86 18.77
N ASP A 285 23.26 -9.90 19.53
CA ASP A 285 24.36 -9.84 20.50
C ASP A 285 25.73 -10.22 19.93
#